data_47b34e01976fa7f33d3e0fc870633d15
#
_entry.id   47b34e01976fa7f33d3e0fc870633d15
#
_cell.length_a   1.000
_cell.length_b   1.000
_cell.length_c   1.000
_cell.angle_alpha   90.00
_cell.angle_beta   90.00
_cell.angle_gamma   90.00
#
_symmetry.space_group_name_H-M   'P 1'
#
loop_
_entity.id
_entity.type
_entity.pdbx_description
1 polymer ?
#
loop_
_entity_poly.entity_id
_entity_poly.type
_entity_poly.pdbx_seq_one_letter_code
_entity_poly.pdbx_strand_id
1 'polypeptide(L)'
;MGDVKRTDEIQGEIIHVYDGIEEADNALPMWWLWTFYGAIAFAIGYWFVYEEFEMASSTPELFAEAMAARAAAGEVDAETLQVLAGDAATVAEGRETFQTTCAACHGAEGQGQIGPNLTDDAWLHGGGPLQIYGSILDGISSDRARLAGSSGMPEWGAALGQRRVQAVTAYLLSVRNTNVQGGRPAEGEPFDPNASPEEREAETPEEAPGESEHAVTGDEAPPGA
;
A
#
# COMPACT_ATOMS: atom_id res chain seq x y z
N MET A 1 49.20 40.91 0.69
CA MET A 1 49.63 39.70 1.37
C MET A 1 49.69 38.63 0.31
N GLY A 2 50.89 38.17 -0.05
CA GLY A 2 51.03 37.16 -1.10
C GLY A 2 50.59 35.81 -0.54
N ASP A 3 49.66 35.14 -1.23
CA ASP A 3 49.32 33.75 -0.96
C ASP A 3 50.57 32.90 -1.10
N VAL A 4 51.10 32.44 0.02
CA VAL A 4 52.16 31.42 0.02
C VAL A 4 51.50 30.12 -0.31
N LYS A 5 51.62 29.71 -1.61
CA LYS A 5 51.21 28.37 -2.04
C LYS A 5 51.99 27.34 -1.22
N ARG A 6 51.28 26.63 -0.40
CA ARG A 6 51.81 25.55 0.44
C ARG A 6 51.45 24.23 -0.18
N THR A 7 52.42 23.35 -0.30
CA THR A 7 52.20 22.00 -0.84
C THR A 7 52.31 21.01 0.31
N ASP A 8 51.29 20.23 0.51
CA ASP A 8 51.29 19.09 1.42
C ASP A 8 51.76 17.84 0.66
N GLU A 9 52.61 17.02 1.28
CA GLU A 9 53.18 15.84 0.65
C GLU A 9 52.15 14.76 0.29
N ILE A 10 51.00 14.74 1.00
CA ILE A 10 49.95 13.73 0.82
C ILE A 10 48.75 14.31 0.07
N GLN A 11 48.36 15.57 0.37
CA GLN A 11 47.16 16.19 -0.17
C GLN A 11 47.40 17.06 -1.38
N GLY A 12 48.65 17.39 -1.72
CA GLY A 12 48.99 18.21 -2.89
C GLY A 12 49.03 19.71 -2.62
N GLU A 13 48.79 20.55 -3.63
CA GLU A 13 48.82 22.00 -3.53
C GLU A 13 47.58 22.53 -2.80
N ILE A 14 47.77 23.30 -1.71
CA ILE A 14 46.71 23.98 -0.97
C ILE A 14 46.38 25.29 -1.68
N ILE A 15 45.17 25.38 -2.21
CA ILE A 15 44.73 26.53 -3.02
C ILE A 15 43.94 27.56 -2.25
N HIS A 16 43.17 27.14 -1.25
CA HIS A 16 42.36 28.04 -0.43
C HIS A 16 42.42 27.67 1.05
N VAL A 17 42.18 28.64 1.90
CA VAL A 17 42.03 28.47 3.33
C VAL A 17 40.78 29.23 3.75
N TYR A 18 39.73 28.51 4.19
CA TYR A 18 38.49 29.09 4.72
C TYR A 18 38.37 28.78 6.21
N ASP A 19 38.26 29.81 7.03
CA ASP A 19 38.09 29.66 8.49
C ASP A 19 39.15 28.73 9.15
N GLY A 20 40.40 28.72 8.62
CA GLY A 20 41.47 27.88 9.11
C GLY A 20 41.46 26.43 8.55
N ILE A 21 40.53 26.12 7.67
CA ILE A 21 40.49 24.82 6.96
C ILE A 21 41.21 24.99 5.63
N GLU A 22 42.24 24.17 5.44
CA GLU A 22 43.05 24.14 4.22
C GLU A 22 42.39 23.23 3.17
N GLU A 23 42.18 23.75 1.95
CA GLU A 23 41.67 22.99 0.80
C GLU A 23 42.77 22.68 -0.19
N ALA A 24 42.97 21.40 -0.47
CA ALA A 24 43.93 20.93 -1.47
C ALA A 24 43.26 20.73 -2.83
N ASP A 25 43.97 21.06 -3.91
CA ASP A 25 43.51 20.79 -5.28
C ASP A 25 43.84 19.35 -5.68
N ASN A 26 42.89 18.49 -5.56
CA ASN A 26 42.98 17.10 -5.95
C ASN A 26 42.26 16.87 -7.28
N ALA A 27 42.96 16.45 -8.29
CA ALA A 27 42.36 16.06 -9.56
C ALA A 27 41.38 14.90 -9.35
N LEU A 28 40.17 15.02 -9.93
CA LEU A 28 39.20 13.95 -9.91
C LEU A 28 39.74 12.68 -10.59
N PRO A 29 39.53 11.49 -10.05
CA PRO A 29 39.97 10.25 -10.66
C PRO A 29 39.38 10.08 -12.06
N MET A 30 40.20 9.64 -13.02
CA MET A 30 39.78 9.49 -14.41
C MET A 30 38.55 8.56 -14.56
N TRP A 31 38.50 7.50 -13.77
CA TRP A 31 37.32 6.60 -13.79
C TRP A 31 36.02 7.32 -13.41
N TRP A 32 36.08 8.27 -12.45
CA TRP A 32 34.94 9.07 -12.03
C TRP A 32 34.49 10.00 -13.19
N LEU A 33 35.42 10.67 -13.84
CA LEU A 33 35.11 11.52 -14.99
C LEU A 33 34.47 10.73 -16.15
N TRP A 34 35.00 9.55 -16.46
CA TRP A 34 34.41 8.67 -17.47
C TRP A 34 32.96 8.25 -17.09
N THR A 35 32.71 7.91 -15.82
CA THR A 35 31.37 7.58 -15.35
C THR A 35 30.44 8.78 -15.46
N PHE A 36 30.92 9.97 -15.07
CA PHE A 36 30.15 11.21 -15.12
C PHE A 36 29.75 11.59 -16.55
N TYR A 37 30.70 11.65 -17.47
CA TYR A 37 30.41 11.97 -18.88
C TYR A 37 29.60 10.84 -19.55
N GLY A 38 29.85 9.60 -19.20
CA GLY A 38 29.04 8.46 -19.65
C GLY A 38 27.59 8.56 -19.21
N ALA A 39 27.34 8.97 -17.98
CA ALA A 39 25.98 9.19 -17.46
C ALA A 39 25.26 10.35 -18.19
N ILE A 40 25.98 11.43 -18.52
CA ILE A 40 25.43 12.54 -19.32
C ILE A 40 25.05 12.05 -20.72
N ALA A 41 25.95 11.35 -21.40
CA ALA A 41 25.66 10.80 -22.72
C ALA A 41 24.49 9.81 -22.70
N PHE A 42 24.43 8.96 -21.67
CA PHE A 42 23.33 8.04 -21.46
C PHE A 42 22.00 8.77 -21.23
N ALA A 43 21.99 9.82 -20.38
CA ALA A 43 20.78 10.59 -20.10
C ALA A 43 20.22 11.26 -21.37
N ILE A 44 21.10 11.81 -22.24
CA ILE A 44 20.70 12.39 -23.51
C ILE A 44 20.09 11.30 -24.42
N GLY A 45 20.77 10.17 -24.58
CA GLY A 45 20.27 9.05 -25.38
C GLY A 45 18.93 8.50 -24.84
N TYR A 46 18.83 8.36 -23.52
CA TYR A 46 17.60 7.95 -22.84
C TYR A 46 16.44 8.90 -23.12
N TRP A 47 16.69 10.21 -23.02
CA TRP A 47 15.67 11.23 -23.29
C TRP A 47 15.16 11.13 -24.73
N PHE A 48 16.07 11.02 -25.72
CA PHE A 48 15.66 10.86 -27.11
C PHE A 48 14.82 9.60 -27.35
N VAL A 49 15.18 8.46 -26.72
CA VAL A 49 14.44 7.20 -26.91
C VAL A 49 13.02 7.27 -26.32
N TYR A 50 12.86 7.91 -25.16
CA TYR A 50 11.58 7.90 -24.45
C TYR A 50 10.69 9.09 -24.78
N GLU A 51 11.28 10.27 -25.01
CA GLU A 51 10.49 11.50 -25.18
C GLU A 51 10.34 11.91 -26.65
N GLU A 52 11.39 11.73 -27.48
CA GLU A 52 11.38 12.20 -28.84
C GLU A 52 10.98 11.12 -29.86
N PHE A 53 11.47 9.91 -29.68
CA PHE A 53 11.18 8.80 -30.61
C PHE A 53 10.04 7.90 -30.15
N GLU A 54 9.50 8.09 -28.96
CA GLU A 54 8.40 7.29 -28.40
C GLU A 54 8.58 5.76 -28.61
N MET A 55 9.86 5.30 -28.61
CA MET A 55 10.19 3.90 -28.87
C MET A 55 9.89 2.98 -27.69
N ALA A 56 9.58 3.53 -26.54
CA ALA A 56 9.14 2.79 -25.35
C ALA A 56 7.98 3.51 -24.69
N SER A 57 7.00 2.74 -24.21
CA SER A 57 5.83 3.28 -23.50
C SER A 57 6.29 4.05 -22.27
N SER A 58 5.81 5.27 -22.13
CA SER A 58 6.07 6.09 -20.94
C SER A 58 5.38 5.51 -19.70
N THR A 59 5.91 5.80 -18.53
CA THR A 59 5.27 5.38 -17.26
C THR A 59 3.81 5.84 -17.14
N PRO A 60 3.43 7.07 -17.54
CA PRO A 60 2.04 7.50 -17.57
C PRO A 60 1.15 6.67 -18.51
N GLU A 61 1.65 6.26 -19.67
CA GLU A 61 0.89 5.42 -20.62
C GLU A 61 0.66 4.02 -20.07
N LEU A 62 1.70 3.38 -19.53
CA LEU A 62 1.58 2.08 -18.86
C LEU A 62 0.61 2.13 -17.69
N PHE A 63 0.63 3.23 -16.92
CA PHE A 63 -0.32 3.45 -15.85
C PHE A 63 -1.75 3.63 -16.39
N ALA A 64 -1.93 4.43 -17.44
CA ALA A 64 -3.24 4.64 -18.07
C ALA A 64 -3.79 3.33 -18.65
N GLU A 65 -2.95 2.52 -19.30
CA GLU A 65 -3.34 1.19 -19.81
C GLU A 65 -3.73 0.25 -18.66
N ALA A 66 -2.96 0.20 -17.58
CA ALA A 66 -3.28 -0.60 -16.40
C ALA A 66 -4.59 -0.16 -15.74
N MET A 67 -4.84 1.16 -15.65
CA MET A 67 -6.10 1.70 -15.13
C MET A 67 -7.28 1.41 -16.07
N ALA A 68 -7.09 1.50 -17.39
CA ALA A 68 -8.11 1.15 -18.37
C ALA A 68 -8.43 -0.36 -18.33
N ALA A 69 -7.42 -1.22 -18.20
CA ALA A 69 -7.61 -2.65 -18.04
C ALA A 69 -8.37 -2.98 -16.74
N ARG A 70 -8.06 -2.27 -15.64
CA ARG A 70 -8.80 -2.40 -14.38
C ARG A 70 -10.26 -1.98 -14.51
N ALA A 71 -10.53 -0.86 -15.20
CA ALA A 71 -11.89 -0.39 -15.47
C ALA A 71 -12.65 -1.34 -16.39
N ALA A 72 -11.98 -1.90 -17.41
CA ALA A 72 -12.57 -2.87 -18.34
C ALA A 72 -12.87 -4.23 -17.71
N ALA A 73 -12.17 -4.58 -16.61
CA ALA A 73 -12.46 -5.79 -15.83
C ALA A 73 -13.81 -5.74 -15.10
N GLY A 74 -14.48 -4.58 -15.12
CA GLY A 74 -15.78 -4.36 -14.50
C GLY A 74 -15.69 -4.12 -12.97
N GLU A 75 -16.71 -3.49 -12.43
CA GLU A 75 -16.89 -3.43 -10.98
C GLU A 75 -17.25 -4.85 -10.49
N VAL A 76 -16.54 -5.29 -9.46
CA VAL A 76 -16.83 -6.56 -8.81
C VAL A 76 -18.08 -6.37 -7.97
N ASP A 77 -19.13 -7.11 -8.29
CA ASP A 77 -20.36 -7.11 -7.53
C ASP A 77 -20.43 -8.29 -6.53
N ALA A 78 -21.37 -8.19 -5.60
CA ALA A 78 -21.55 -9.20 -4.55
C ALA A 78 -22.00 -10.55 -5.12
N GLU A 79 -22.78 -10.55 -6.20
CA GLU A 79 -23.28 -11.76 -6.88
C GLU A 79 -22.13 -12.52 -7.54
N THR A 80 -21.26 -11.82 -8.26
CA THR A 80 -20.04 -12.41 -8.86
C THR A 80 -19.17 -13.07 -7.79
N LEU A 81 -18.93 -12.41 -6.66
CA LEU A 81 -18.14 -13.00 -5.57
C LEU A 81 -18.80 -14.23 -4.95
N GLN A 82 -20.13 -14.25 -4.83
CA GLN A 82 -20.85 -15.43 -4.34
C GLN A 82 -20.81 -16.60 -5.34
N VAL A 83 -20.92 -16.30 -6.64
CA VAL A 83 -20.75 -17.34 -7.69
C VAL A 83 -19.35 -17.92 -7.64
N LEU A 84 -18.32 -17.09 -7.50
CA LEU A 84 -16.92 -17.53 -7.35
C LEU A 84 -16.70 -18.36 -6.09
N ALA A 85 -17.40 -18.06 -4.99
CA ALA A 85 -17.36 -18.88 -3.78
C ALA A 85 -17.98 -20.28 -3.93
N GLY A 86 -18.82 -20.47 -4.95
CA GLY A 86 -19.34 -21.79 -5.36
C GLY A 86 -18.41 -22.56 -6.31
N ASP A 87 -17.40 -21.89 -6.90
CA ASP A 87 -16.47 -22.55 -7.82
C ASP A 87 -15.27 -23.15 -7.07
N ALA A 88 -15.19 -24.47 -7.05
CA ALA A 88 -14.15 -25.19 -6.31
C ALA A 88 -12.72 -24.87 -6.77
N ALA A 89 -12.51 -24.53 -8.06
CA ALA A 89 -11.19 -24.19 -8.58
C ALA A 89 -10.75 -22.81 -8.08
N THR A 90 -11.64 -21.84 -8.10
CA THR A 90 -11.39 -20.48 -7.56
C THR A 90 -11.16 -20.51 -6.05
N VAL A 91 -11.95 -21.29 -5.31
CA VAL A 91 -11.78 -21.47 -3.86
C VAL A 91 -10.42 -22.11 -3.54
N ALA A 92 -9.98 -23.09 -4.32
CA ALA A 92 -8.66 -23.72 -4.15
C ALA A 92 -7.51 -22.72 -4.42
N GLU A 93 -7.58 -21.91 -5.48
CA GLU A 93 -6.62 -20.82 -5.76
C GLU A 93 -6.60 -19.79 -4.62
N GLY A 94 -7.78 -19.44 -4.12
CA GLY A 94 -7.93 -18.51 -2.99
C GLY A 94 -7.30 -19.07 -1.71
N ARG A 95 -7.50 -20.35 -1.43
CA ARG A 95 -6.90 -21.04 -0.29
C ARG A 95 -5.37 -21.04 -0.36
N GLU A 96 -4.79 -21.34 -1.51
CA GLU A 96 -3.34 -21.31 -1.70
C GLU A 96 -2.77 -19.91 -1.48
N THR A 97 -3.43 -18.90 -2.05
CA THR A 97 -3.04 -17.48 -1.83
C THR A 97 -3.18 -17.09 -0.37
N PHE A 98 -4.26 -17.51 0.29
CA PHE A 98 -4.48 -17.26 1.72
C PHE A 98 -3.37 -17.88 2.59
N GLN A 99 -3.02 -19.13 2.34
CA GLN A 99 -1.98 -19.83 3.11
C GLN A 99 -0.60 -19.20 2.97
N THR A 100 -0.29 -18.64 1.81
CA THR A 100 1.03 -18.02 1.56
C THR A 100 1.11 -16.57 2.03
N THR A 101 -0.01 -15.84 2.08
CA THR A 101 -0.02 -14.40 2.30
C THR A 101 -0.72 -14.00 3.60
N CYS A 102 -1.85 -14.60 3.91
CA CYS A 102 -2.75 -14.16 4.99
C CYS A 102 -2.59 -14.98 6.28
N ALA A 103 -2.19 -16.25 6.15
CA ALA A 103 -2.13 -17.20 7.27
C ALA A 103 -1.19 -16.77 8.39
N ALA A 104 -0.15 -15.99 8.12
CA ALA A 104 0.77 -15.48 9.14
C ALA A 104 0.05 -14.65 10.22
N CYS A 105 -1.01 -13.96 9.86
CA CYS A 105 -1.81 -13.15 10.79
C CYS A 105 -3.13 -13.82 11.17
N HIS A 106 -3.81 -14.48 10.21
CA HIS A 106 -5.15 -15.04 10.42
C HIS A 106 -5.18 -16.53 10.79
N GLY A 107 -4.01 -17.19 10.86
CA GLY A 107 -3.92 -18.65 11.05
C GLY A 107 -4.13 -19.43 9.76
N ALA A 108 -3.61 -20.66 9.69
CA ALA A 108 -3.60 -21.47 8.47
C ALA A 108 -5.01 -21.82 7.94
N GLU A 109 -6.00 -21.86 8.82
CA GLU A 109 -7.40 -22.14 8.53
C GLU A 109 -8.31 -20.92 8.69
N GLY A 110 -7.72 -19.71 8.94
CA GLY A 110 -8.48 -18.49 9.18
C GLY A 110 -9.00 -18.34 10.61
N GLN A 111 -8.55 -19.20 11.53
CA GLN A 111 -9.02 -19.24 12.93
C GLN A 111 -8.57 -18.06 13.78
N GLY A 112 -7.75 -17.16 13.25
CA GLY A 112 -7.22 -15.98 13.93
C GLY A 112 -5.97 -16.27 14.78
N GLN A 113 -5.05 -15.33 14.76
CA GLN A 113 -3.83 -15.27 15.60
C GLN A 113 -3.54 -13.81 15.98
N ILE A 114 -2.69 -13.12 15.20
CA ILE A 114 -2.47 -11.67 15.33
C ILE A 114 -3.69 -10.92 14.78
N GLY A 115 -4.23 -11.39 13.65
CA GLY A 115 -5.47 -10.92 13.06
C GLY A 115 -6.71 -11.59 13.65
N PRO A 116 -7.91 -11.09 13.34
CA PRO A 116 -9.17 -11.66 13.80
C PRO A 116 -9.43 -13.06 13.23
N ASN A 117 -10.35 -13.78 13.88
CA ASN A 117 -10.94 -14.99 13.34
C ASN A 117 -11.78 -14.64 12.11
N LEU A 118 -11.66 -15.41 11.05
CA LEU A 118 -12.39 -15.24 9.78
C LEU A 118 -13.37 -16.40 9.52
N THR A 119 -13.49 -17.30 10.49
CA THR A 119 -14.33 -18.51 10.38
C THR A 119 -15.57 -18.46 11.27
N ASP A 120 -15.66 -17.46 12.15
CA ASP A 120 -16.84 -17.24 12.99
C ASP A 120 -17.89 -16.37 12.26
N ASP A 121 -18.92 -15.98 12.99
CA ASP A 121 -20.04 -15.18 12.51
C ASP A 121 -19.90 -13.67 12.82
N ALA A 122 -18.82 -13.26 13.51
CA ALA A 122 -18.61 -11.86 13.89
C ALA A 122 -17.52 -11.19 13.06
N TRP A 123 -17.80 -10.00 12.58
CA TRP A 123 -16.94 -9.27 11.66
C TRP A 123 -16.69 -7.84 12.15
N LEU A 124 -15.41 -7.45 12.22
CA LEU A 124 -15.01 -6.11 12.64
C LEU A 124 -15.27 -5.04 11.58
N HIS A 125 -15.20 -5.40 10.31
CA HIS A 125 -15.30 -4.49 9.16
C HIS A 125 -16.36 -4.95 8.14
N GLY A 126 -17.34 -5.72 8.61
CA GLY A 126 -18.41 -6.28 7.80
C GLY A 126 -18.05 -7.60 7.13
N GLY A 127 -19.00 -8.54 7.17
CA GLY A 127 -18.86 -9.91 6.66
C GLY A 127 -19.47 -10.14 5.29
N GLY A 128 -19.95 -9.10 4.61
CA GLY A 128 -20.50 -9.20 3.26
C GLY A 128 -19.42 -9.36 2.17
N PRO A 129 -19.79 -9.91 1.02
CA PRO A 129 -18.81 -10.17 -0.07
C PRO A 129 -17.98 -8.95 -0.45
N LEU A 130 -18.61 -7.81 -0.69
CA LEU A 130 -17.92 -6.57 -1.06
C LEU A 130 -17.11 -5.96 0.10
N GLN A 131 -17.56 -6.12 1.34
CA GLN A 131 -16.87 -5.63 2.53
C GLN A 131 -15.57 -6.43 2.75
N ILE A 132 -15.62 -7.75 2.62
CA ILE A 132 -14.44 -8.63 2.69
C ILE A 132 -13.49 -8.31 1.54
N TYR A 133 -14.01 -8.20 0.32
CA TYR A 133 -13.23 -7.85 -0.88
C TYR A 133 -12.52 -6.50 -0.72
N GLY A 134 -13.24 -5.46 -0.30
CA GLY A 134 -12.68 -4.13 -0.08
C GLY A 134 -11.63 -4.12 1.03
N SER A 135 -11.86 -4.83 2.13
CA SER A 135 -10.88 -4.95 3.23
C SER A 135 -9.56 -5.59 2.77
N ILE A 136 -9.60 -6.55 1.84
CA ILE A 136 -8.39 -7.16 1.28
C ILE A 136 -7.74 -6.22 0.25
N LEU A 137 -8.55 -5.60 -0.61
CA LEU A 137 -8.09 -4.75 -1.70
C LEU A 137 -7.36 -3.51 -1.16
N ASP A 138 -8.03 -2.77 -0.26
CA ASP A 138 -7.62 -1.45 0.21
C ASP A 138 -6.90 -1.49 1.57
N GLY A 139 -6.94 -2.66 2.24
CA GLY A 139 -6.42 -2.80 3.59
C GLY A 139 -7.26 -2.06 4.64
N ILE A 140 -6.77 -2.08 5.87
CA ILE A 140 -7.38 -1.38 7.01
C ILE A 140 -6.27 -0.59 7.70
N SER A 141 -6.36 0.73 7.63
CA SER A 141 -5.41 1.62 8.28
C SER A 141 -5.48 1.52 9.81
N SER A 142 -4.41 1.86 10.50
CA SER A 142 -4.30 1.71 11.97
C SER A 142 -5.35 2.51 12.75
N ASP A 143 -5.79 3.65 12.21
CA ASP A 143 -6.84 4.50 12.78
C ASP A 143 -8.25 3.89 12.63
N ARG A 144 -8.46 3.03 11.63
CA ARG A 144 -9.69 2.30 11.38
C ARG A 144 -9.70 0.88 11.96
N ALA A 145 -8.56 0.40 12.46
CA ALA A 145 -8.45 -0.93 13.04
C ALA A 145 -9.27 -1.05 14.33
N ARG A 146 -10.30 -1.90 14.31
CA ARG A 146 -11.19 -2.13 15.46
C ARG A 146 -10.69 -3.24 16.41
N LEU A 147 -9.70 -4.03 15.98
CA LEU A 147 -9.09 -5.06 16.81
C LEU A 147 -8.13 -4.42 17.81
N ALA A 148 -8.33 -4.67 19.09
CA ALA A 148 -7.49 -4.11 20.16
C ALA A 148 -6.02 -4.50 19.99
N GLY A 149 -5.13 -3.49 19.95
CA GLY A 149 -3.68 -3.67 19.76
C GLY A 149 -3.24 -3.99 18.32
N SER A 150 -4.15 -3.93 17.35
CA SER A 150 -3.81 -4.11 15.94
C SER A 150 -3.23 -2.83 15.34
N SER A 151 -2.23 -3.00 14.47
CA SER A 151 -1.69 -1.91 13.62
C SER A 151 -2.45 -1.78 12.29
N GLY A 152 -3.58 -2.48 12.12
CA GLY A 152 -4.32 -2.54 10.87
C GLY A 152 -3.95 -3.72 9.99
N MET A 153 -4.45 -3.74 8.77
CA MET A 153 -4.18 -4.75 7.74
C MET A 153 -3.58 -4.06 6.51
N PRO A 154 -2.46 -4.52 5.98
CA PRO A 154 -1.90 -3.98 4.74
C PRO A 154 -2.88 -4.09 3.56
N GLU A 155 -2.78 -3.17 2.60
CA GLU A 155 -3.45 -3.28 1.32
C GLU A 155 -2.82 -4.39 0.46
N TRP A 156 -3.62 -5.28 -0.06
CA TRP A 156 -3.15 -6.39 -0.88
C TRP A 156 -3.50 -6.24 -2.36
N GLY A 157 -4.32 -5.25 -2.70
CA GLY A 157 -4.81 -5.04 -4.06
C GLY A 157 -3.69 -4.89 -5.09
N ALA A 158 -2.69 -4.07 -4.80
CA ALA A 158 -1.55 -3.84 -5.69
C ALA A 158 -0.63 -5.07 -5.80
N ALA A 159 -0.42 -5.80 -4.69
CA ALA A 159 0.50 -6.95 -4.66
C ALA A 159 -0.09 -8.22 -5.27
N LEU A 160 -1.38 -8.49 -5.03
CA LEU A 160 -2.05 -9.70 -5.50
C LEU A 160 -2.74 -9.51 -6.85
N GLY A 161 -3.22 -8.30 -7.13
CA GLY A 161 -4.10 -8.01 -8.27
C GLY A 161 -5.53 -8.51 -8.03
N GLN A 162 -6.46 -7.93 -8.78
CA GLN A 162 -7.91 -8.12 -8.61
C GLN A 162 -8.33 -9.60 -8.62
N ARG A 163 -7.82 -10.41 -9.54
CA ARG A 163 -8.20 -11.82 -9.66
C ARG A 163 -7.89 -12.63 -8.39
N ARG A 164 -6.67 -12.46 -7.82
CA ARG A 164 -6.31 -13.20 -6.59
C ARG A 164 -7.07 -12.69 -5.38
N VAL A 165 -7.34 -11.39 -5.32
CA VAL A 165 -8.20 -10.82 -4.26
C VAL A 165 -9.60 -11.41 -4.34
N GLN A 166 -10.20 -11.55 -5.53
CA GLN A 166 -11.47 -12.25 -5.73
C GLN A 166 -11.41 -13.70 -5.27
N ALA A 167 -10.34 -14.43 -5.62
CA ALA A 167 -10.17 -15.82 -5.24
C ALA A 167 -10.04 -15.98 -3.71
N VAL A 168 -9.25 -15.13 -3.04
CA VAL A 168 -9.16 -15.12 -1.56
C VAL A 168 -10.50 -14.78 -0.94
N THR A 169 -11.23 -13.80 -1.48
CA THR A 169 -12.59 -13.47 -1.02
C THR A 169 -13.51 -14.66 -1.15
N ALA A 170 -13.51 -15.36 -2.31
CA ALA A 170 -14.30 -16.56 -2.53
C ALA A 170 -13.97 -17.66 -1.50
N TYR A 171 -12.68 -17.87 -1.21
CA TYR A 171 -12.26 -18.80 -0.16
C TYR A 171 -12.80 -18.38 1.21
N LEU A 172 -12.67 -17.12 1.61
CA LEU A 172 -13.18 -16.63 2.90
C LEU A 172 -14.69 -16.77 3.01
N LEU A 173 -15.44 -16.50 1.95
CA LEU A 173 -16.89 -16.72 1.90
C LEU A 173 -17.24 -18.21 2.09
N SER A 174 -16.40 -19.13 1.62
CA SER A 174 -16.60 -20.58 1.76
C SER A 174 -16.31 -21.12 3.18
N VAL A 175 -15.42 -20.45 3.94
CA VAL A 175 -15.06 -20.87 5.31
C VAL A 175 -15.73 -20.04 6.40
N ARG A 176 -16.43 -18.98 6.05
CA ARG A 176 -17.20 -18.14 6.97
C ARG A 176 -18.26 -18.98 7.71
N ASN A 177 -18.45 -18.75 9.00
CA ASN A 177 -19.41 -19.44 9.88
C ASN A 177 -19.11 -20.95 10.06
N THR A 178 -17.91 -21.44 9.70
CA THR A 178 -17.51 -22.82 9.97
C THR A 178 -17.02 -23.05 11.40
N ASN A 179 -16.68 -21.99 12.12
CA ASN A 179 -16.27 -22.00 13.53
C ASN A 179 -15.15 -23.03 13.81
N VAL A 180 -14.02 -22.85 13.15
CA VAL A 180 -12.85 -23.74 13.31
C VAL A 180 -12.40 -23.75 14.78
N GLN A 181 -12.19 -24.97 15.32
CA GLN A 181 -11.82 -25.15 16.72
C GLN A 181 -10.47 -24.53 17.06
N GLY A 182 -10.39 -23.92 18.26
CA GLY A 182 -9.16 -23.28 18.75
C GLY A 182 -8.92 -21.89 18.16
N GLY A 183 -9.91 -21.33 17.50
CA GLY A 183 -9.86 -19.96 17.00
C GLY A 183 -9.89 -18.91 18.12
N ARG A 184 -9.52 -17.66 17.75
CA ARG A 184 -9.76 -16.51 18.62
C ARG A 184 -11.25 -16.38 18.93
N PRO A 185 -11.61 -15.83 20.10
CA PRO A 185 -12.99 -15.46 20.37
C PRO A 185 -13.55 -14.56 19.26
N ALA A 186 -14.82 -14.68 18.99
CA ALA A 186 -15.53 -13.83 18.03
C ALA A 186 -15.41 -12.34 18.43
N GLU A 187 -15.03 -11.50 17.50
CA GLU A 187 -14.82 -10.06 17.70
C GLU A 187 -15.51 -9.28 16.59
N GLY A 188 -16.31 -8.30 16.95
CA GLY A 188 -17.08 -7.49 16.00
C GLY A 188 -18.59 -7.72 16.12
N GLU A 189 -19.28 -7.44 15.02
CA GLU A 189 -20.73 -7.54 14.94
C GLU A 189 -21.13 -8.84 14.20
N PRO A 190 -22.16 -9.56 14.66
CA PRO A 190 -22.65 -10.75 13.98
C PRO A 190 -23.09 -10.40 12.55
N PHE A 191 -22.71 -11.21 11.58
CA PHE A 191 -23.13 -11.05 10.19
C PHE A 191 -24.00 -12.23 9.76
N ASP A 192 -25.27 -11.97 9.51
CA ASP A 192 -26.20 -12.95 8.94
C ASP A 192 -26.17 -12.87 7.39
N PRO A 193 -25.67 -13.90 6.70
CA PRO A 193 -25.66 -13.92 5.23
C PRO A 193 -27.07 -13.97 4.63
N ASN A 194 -28.08 -14.36 5.41
CA ASN A 194 -29.48 -14.48 4.97
C ASN A 194 -30.34 -13.26 5.32
N ALA A 195 -29.80 -12.30 6.09
CA ALA A 195 -30.51 -11.06 6.39
C ALA A 195 -30.80 -10.27 5.09
N SER A 196 -31.98 -9.66 5.05
CA SER A 196 -32.36 -8.83 3.89
C SER A 196 -31.45 -7.60 3.75
N PRO A 197 -31.34 -7.01 2.53
CA PRO A 197 -30.57 -5.78 2.34
C PRO A 197 -31.01 -4.65 3.28
N GLU A 198 -32.31 -4.53 3.56
CA GLU A 198 -32.86 -3.52 4.45
C GLU A 198 -32.46 -3.72 5.91
N GLU A 199 -32.36 -4.98 6.37
CA GLU A 199 -31.88 -5.31 7.72
C GLU A 199 -30.39 -5.00 7.88
N ARG A 200 -29.59 -5.20 6.82
CA ARG A 200 -28.14 -4.90 6.82
C ARG A 200 -27.82 -3.42 6.79
N GLU A 201 -28.65 -2.60 6.14
CA GLU A 201 -28.50 -1.13 6.14
C GLU A 201 -28.92 -0.52 7.48
N ALA A 202 -29.86 -1.13 8.20
CA ALA A 202 -30.29 -0.68 9.52
C ALA A 202 -29.25 -0.92 10.63
N GLU A 203 -28.33 -1.90 10.44
CA GLU A 203 -27.27 -2.23 11.39
C GLU A 203 -25.96 -1.46 11.17
N THR A 204 -25.80 -0.73 10.07
CA THR A 204 -24.65 0.16 9.90
C THR A 204 -24.87 1.43 10.74
N PRO A 205 -24.05 1.69 11.77
CA PRO A 205 -24.13 2.98 12.46
C PRO A 205 -23.81 4.08 11.44
N GLU A 206 -24.75 5.01 11.28
CA GLU A 206 -24.57 6.22 10.49
C GLU A 206 -23.27 6.91 10.96
N GLU A 207 -22.24 6.91 10.11
CA GLU A 207 -20.99 7.62 10.35
C GLU A 207 -21.37 9.10 10.58
N ALA A 208 -21.29 9.55 11.83
CA ALA A 208 -21.56 10.94 12.17
C ALA A 208 -20.69 11.85 11.28
N PRO A 209 -21.26 12.87 10.61
CA PRO A 209 -20.49 13.78 9.79
C PRO A 209 -19.45 14.45 10.68
N GLY A 210 -18.17 14.20 10.38
CA GLY A 210 -17.04 14.81 11.07
C GLY A 210 -17.15 16.34 10.95
N GLU A 211 -17.48 17.00 12.02
CA GLU A 211 -17.37 18.44 12.16
C GLU A 211 -15.90 18.83 12.06
N SER A 212 -15.48 19.16 10.84
CA SER A 212 -14.22 19.86 10.61
C SER A 212 -14.42 21.35 10.92
N GLU A 213 -14.54 21.68 12.19
CA GLU A 213 -14.46 23.05 12.65
C GLU A 213 -12.98 23.46 12.74
N HIS A 214 -12.43 23.87 11.61
CA HIS A 214 -11.16 24.55 11.55
C HIS A 214 -11.41 25.99 12.04
N ALA A 215 -11.33 26.18 13.36
CA ALA A 215 -11.24 27.51 13.96
C ALA A 215 -9.88 28.13 13.58
N VAL A 216 -9.90 28.97 12.56
CA VAL A 216 -8.80 29.91 12.26
C VAL A 216 -8.83 30.98 13.34
N THR A 217 -8.06 30.79 14.40
CA THR A 217 -7.75 31.88 15.34
C THR A 217 -6.74 32.82 14.68
N GLY A 218 -7.22 33.98 14.27
CA GLY A 218 -6.39 35.06 13.78
C GLY A 218 -5.39 35.48 14.84
N ASP A 219 -4.13 35.44 14.49
CA ASP A 219 -3.00 35.98 15.26
C ASP A 219 -2.99 37.52 15.04
N GLU A 220 -3.46 38.22 16.05
CA GLU A 220 -3.45 39.68 16.12
C GLU A 220 -2.08 40.13 16.65
N ALA A 221 -1.30 40.75 15.79
CA ALA A 221 0.01 41.33 16.12
C ALA A 221 -0.12 42.53 17.10
N PRO A 222 0.72 42.67 18.14
CA PRO A 222 0.70 43.83 19.02
C PRO A 222 1.34 45.05 18.35
N PRO A 223 0.82 46.28 18.61
CA PRO A 223 1.38 47.53 18.09
C PRO A 223 2.67 47.90 18.81
N GLY A 224 3.59 48.48 18.05
CA GLY A 224 4.94 48.78 18.43
C GLY A 224 5.12 49.80 19.59
N ALA A 225 6.32 49.73 20.15
CA ALA A 225 7.10 50.83 20.74
C ALA A 225 8.59 50.59 20.42
#